data_2cf2c013748350e2f83ebacadd97c6f3
#
_entry.id   2cf2c013748350e2f83ebacadd97c6f3
#
_cell.length_a   1.000
_cell.length_b   1.000
_cell.length_c   1.000
_cell.angle_alpha   90.00
_cell.angle_beta   90.00
_cell.angle_gamma   90.00
#
_symmetry.space_group_name_H-M   'P 1'
#
loop_
_entity.id
_entity.type
_entity.pdbx_description
1 polymer ?
#
loop_
_entity_poly.entity_id
_entity_poly.type
_entity_poly.pdbx_seq_one_letter_code
_entity_poly.pdbx_strand_id
1 'polypeptide(L)'
;MSETTSAGRLLTAGDGRDMTRQPELWLIGIGTGNPDHITLEARQAIRDAALVMVPRKGADKADLADLRHAILAASGSSAAVVEFDMPIRDETLPYAERVSRWHDRIAAIWAGTIAAARPQGPVALLVWGDPGLYDSTLRIAARLDPAPRLRVVPGITALQALTAAHAIPFNRVNGAVTVTTGRRLRDHGWPEGAETVAVMLDGECSFRQLPGDGLTIWWGAYLGMPQQVLASGPLAGTGARIVALRTEARARHGWIMDCYLLRSEPGRIAAGNAAPA
;
A
#
# COMPACT_ATOMS: atom_id res chain seq x y z
N MET A 1 -32.21 58.16 -46.61
CA MET A 1 -31.40 58.56 -45.47
C MET A 1 -32.08 58.01 -44.24
N SER A 2 -31.60 56.90 -43.72
CA SER A 2 -31.93 56.40 -42.39
C SER A 2 -30.79 55.49 -41.94
N GLU A 3 -30.04 55.94 -40.98
CA GLU A 3 -28.95 55.24 -40.32
C GLU A 3 -29.52 54.18 -39.40
N THR A 4 -29.05 52.96 -39.55
CA THR A 4 -29.36 51.86 -38.63
C THR A 4 -28.14 51.59 -37.76
N THR A 5 -28.26 52.03 -36.51
CA THR A 5 -27.25 51.83 -35.45
C THR A 5 -27.26 50.36 -35.04
N SER A 6 -26.15 49.66 -35.28
CA SER A 6 -25.93 48.31 -34.82
C SER A 6 -25.42 48.33 -33.36
N ALA A 7 -26.27 47.88 -32.43
CA ALA A 7 -25.91 47.68 -31.04
C ALA A 7 -25.13 46.36 -30.90
N GLY A 8 -23.81 46.49 -30.62
CA GLY A 8 -22.96 45.36 -30.29
C GLY A 8 -23.37 44.71 -28.96
N ARG A 9 -23.82 43.46 -29.04
CA ARG A 9 -24.11 42.59 -27.89
C ARG A 9 -22.80 42.05 -27.36
N LEU A 10 -22.33 42.60 -26.25
CA LEU A 10 -21.25 41.95 -25.44
C LEU A 10 -21.76 40.59 -24.98
N LEU A 11 -21.19 39.52 -25.54
CA LEU A 11 -21.31 38.17 -24.99
C LEU A 11 -20.38 38.10 -23.78
N THR A 12 -20.93 38.22 -22.59
CA THR A 12 -20.27 37.81 -21.37
C THR A 12 -20.05 36.31 -21.46
N ALA A 13 -18.79 35.88 -21.58
CA ALA A 13 -18.40 34.51 -21.44
C ALA A 13 -18.79 34.04 -20.03
N GLY A 14 -19.94 33.39 -19.92
CA GLY A 14 -20.34 32.71 -18.71
C GLY A 14 -19.32 31.58 -18.45
N ASP A 15 -18.76 31.62 -17.25
CA ASP A 15 -17.91 30.58 -16.68
C ASP A 15 -18.74 29.29 -16.55
N GLY A 16 -18.90 28.60 -17.66
CA GLY A 16 -19.63 27.33 -17.78
C GLY A 16 -18.81 26.18 -17.17
N ARG A 17 -18.59 26.26 -15.85
CA ARG A 17 -18.06 25.11 -15.11
C ARG A 17 -19.10 24.02 -15.14
N ASP A 18 -18.78 22.97 -15.87
CA ASP A 18 -19.53 21.72 -15.83
C ASP A 18 -19.41 21.12 -14.43
N MET A 19 -20.37 21.47 -13.56
CA MET A 19 -20.49 20.95 -12.19
C MET A 19 -20.86 19.45 -12.14
N THR A 20 -21.00 18.81 -13.29
CA THR A 20 -21.42 17.40 -13.41
C THR A 20 -20.24 16.44 -13.58
N ARG A 21 -19.02 16.92 -13.77
CA ARG A 21 -17.87 16.06 -13.99
C ARG A 21 -17.46 15.37 -12.69
N GLN A 22 -17.71 14.05 -12.61
CA GLN A 22 -17.22 13.22 -11.51
C GLN A 22 -15.70 13.42 -11.34
N PRO A 23 -15.21 13.59 -10.10
CA PRO A 23 -13.79 13.72 -9.85
C PRO A 23 -13.08 12.44 -10.33
N GLU A 24 -11.95 12.58 -11.00
CA GLU A 24 -11.13 11.46 -11.42
C GLU A 24 -10.08 11.20 -10.34
N LEU A 25 -10.10 9.99 -9.75
CA LEU A 25 -9.18 9.57 -8.68
C LEU A 25 -8.27 8.45 -9.18
N TRP A 26 -6.96 8.66 -9.08
CA TRP A 26 -5.95 7.71 -9.50
C TRP A 26 -5.24 7.12 -8.29
N LEU A 27 -5.29 5.80 -8.16
CA LEU A 27 -4.53 5.05 -7.16
C LEU A 27 -3.30 4.46 -7.85
N ILE A 28 -2.14 5.01 -7.56
CA ILE A 28 -0.91 4.71 -8.28
C ILE A 28 0.01 3.87 -7.38
N GLY A 29 0.25 2.61 -7.75
CA GLY A 29 1.22 1.75 -7.09
C GLY A 29 2.64 2.26 -7.31
N ILE A 30 3.36 2.54 -6.23
CA ILE A 30 4.70 3.11 -6.26
C ILE A 30 5.82 2.13 -5.87
N GLY A 31 5.50 0.85 -5.80
CA GLY A 31 6.49 -0.15 -5.39
C GLY A 31 6.84 -0.07 -3.91
N THR A 32 7.99 -0.60 -3.56
CA THR A 32 8.41 -0.83 -2.18
C THR A 32 9.26 0.29 -1.58
N GLY A 33 9.41 1.40 -2.29
CA GLY A 33 10.19 2.56 -1.86
C GLY A 33 11.48 2.79 -2.63
N ASN A 34 11.85 1.90 -3.54
CA ASN A 34 12.90 2.16 -4.53
C ASN A 34 12.30 2.93 -5.72
N PRO A 35 12.81 4.11 -6.08
CA PRO A 35 12.34 4.85 -7.27
C PRO A 35 12.43 4.05 -8.57
N ASP A 36 13.34 3.09 -8.67
CA ASP A 36 13.48 2.22 -9.84
C ASP A 36 12.39 1.12 -9.90
N HIS A 37 11.67 0.89 -8.82
CA HIS A 37 10.52 -0.02 -8.78
C HIS A 37 9.22 0.63 -9.28
N ILE A 38 9.26 1.89 -9.68
CA ILE A 38 8.11 2.60 -10.24
C ILE A 38 7.96 2.19 -11.70
N THR A 39 6.79 1.68 -12.09
CA THR A 39 6.51 1.34 -13.48
C THR A 39 6.50 2.58 -14.36
N LEU A 40 6.77 2.43 -15.65
CA LEU A 40 6.69 3.54 -16.61
C LEU A 40 5.27 4.15 -16.63
N GLU A 41 4.24 3.32 -16.52
CA GLU A 41 2.85 3.78 -16.43
C GLU A 41 2.61 4.60 -15.16
N ALA A 42 3.10 4.15 -14.01
CA ALA A 42 2.98 4.88 -12.75
C ALA A 42 3.71 6.24 -12.83
N ARG A 43 4.91 6.27 -13.40
CA ARG A 43 5.68 7.52 -13.62
C ARG A 43 4.93 8.50 -14.53
N GLN A 44 4.30 8.00 -15.60
CA GLN A 44 3.49 8.84 -16.47
C GLN A 44 2.23 9.35 -15.77
N ALA A 45 1.51 8.48 -15.04
CA ALA A 45 0.34 8.88 -14.28
C ALA A 45 0.66 9.93 -13.20
N ILE A 46 1.82 9.83 -12.56
CA ILE A 46 2.29 10.84 -11.58
C ILE A 46 2.50 12.21 -12.26
N ARG A 47 3.06 12.23 -13.49
CA ARG A 47 3.25 13.48 -14.25
C ARG A 47 1.94 14.11 -14.72
N ASP A 48 0.97 13.27 -15.09
CA ASP A 48 -0.31 13.72 -15.65
C ASP A 48 -1.33 14.10 -14.57
N ALA A 49 -1.05 13.81 -13.31
CA ALA A 49 -1.90 14.21 -12.20
C ALA A 49 -1.92 15.74 -12.01
N ALA A 50 -3.09 16.29 -11.76
CA ALA A 50 -3.23 17.72 -11.41
C ALA A 50 -2.99 17.98 -9.92
N LEU A 51 -3.33 17.01 -9.08
CA LEU A 51 -3.17 17.07 -7.63
C LEU A 51 -2.66 15.72 -7.11
N VAL A 52 -1.67 15.74 -6.23
CA VAL A 52 -1.25 14.56 -5.46
C VAL A 52 -1.54 14.77 -4.00
N MET A 53 -2.28 13.83 -3.41
CA MET A 53 -2.60 13.83 -1.98
C MET A 53 -1.63 12.93 -1.22
N VAL A 54 -0.90 13.50 -0.25
CA VAL A 54 0.12 12.79 0.53
C VAL A 54 -0.34 12.62 1.98
N PRO A 55 -0.52 11.37 2.47
CA PRO A 55 -0.91 11.13 3.85
C PRO A 55 0.27 11.32 4.81
N ARG A 56 0.07 12.08 5.90
CA ARG A 56 0.98 12.17 7.04
C ARG A 56 0.51 11.25 8.17
N LYS A 57 1.43 10.52 8.78
CA LYS A 57 1.13 9.55 9.85
C LYS A 57 1.95 9.86 11.13
N GLY A 58 1.83 11.09 11.64
CA GLY A 58 2.57 11.53 12.83
C GLY A 58 4.08 11.71 12.60
N ALA A 59 4.78 12.22 13.61
CA ALA A 59 6.22 12.52 13.51
C ALA A 59 7.09 11.27 13.33
N ASP A 60 6.71 10.15 13.94
CA ASP A 60 7.48 8.88 13.88
C ASP A 60 7.49 8.22 12.48
N LYS A 61 6.74 8.76 11.52
CA LYS A 61 6.60 8.23 10.14
C LYS A 61 6.74 9.31 9.09
N ALA A 62 7.42 10.40 9.41
CA ALA A 62 7.72 11.48 8.48
C ALA A 62 8.44 10.95 7.22
N ASP A 63 9.39 10.03 7.39
CA ASP A 63 10.15 9.40 6.30
C ASP A 63 9.28 8.80 5.18
N LEU A 64 8.06 8.34 5.50
CA LEU A 64 7.13 7.80 4.50
C LEU A 64 6.48 8.88 3.63
N ALA A 65 6.29 10.08 4.16
CA ALA A 65 5.87 11.24 3.37
C ALA A 65 7.03 11.76 2.53
N ASP A 66 8.23 11.87 3.12
CA ASP A 66 9.45 12.32 2.45
C ASP A 66 9.79 11.43 1.25
N LEU A 67 9.64 10.11 1.40
CA LEU A 67 9.86 9.18 0.31
C LEU A 67 8.84 9.38 -0.84
N ARG A 68 7.58 9.73 -0.54
CA ARG A 68 6.62 10.10 -1.59
C ARG A 68 7.02 11.38 -2.31
N HIS A 69 7.52 12.38 -1.57
CA HIS A 69 8.05 13.61 -2.18
C HIS A 69 9.27 13.32 -3.05
N ALA A 70 10.18 12.46 -2.62
CA ALA A 70 11.33 12.04 -3.42
C ALA A 70 10.88 11.33 -4.72
N ILE A 71 9.86 10.48 -4.65
CA ILE A 71 9.27 9.81 -5.83
C ILE A 71 8.64 10.83 -6.79
N LEU A 72 7.91 11.81 -6.28
CA LEU A 72 7.32 12.89 -7.09
C LEU A 72 8.40 13.66 -7.83
N ALA A 73 9.45 14.07 -7.12
CA ALA A 73 10.59 14.77 -7.69
C ALA A 73 11.31 13.93 -8.76
N ALA A 74 11.62 12.65 -8.46
CA ALA A 74 12.26 11.73 -9.40
C ALA A 74 11.39 11.41 -10.63
N SER A 75 10.07 11.53 -10.50
CA SER A 75 9.13 11.35 -11.61
C SER A 75 8.99 12.58 -12.50
N GLY A 76 9.53 13.73 -12.10
CA GLY A 76 9.37 15.00 -12.83
C GLY A 76 7.92 15.53 -12.78
N SER A 77 7.22 15.31 -11.68
CA SER A 77 5.84 15.78 -11.49
C SER A 77 5.81 17.30 -11.26
N SER A 78 4.85 17.96 -11.92
CA SER A 78 4.47 19.36 -11.67
C SER A 78 3.13 19.49 -10.96
N ALA A 79 2.54 18.38 -10.51
CA ALA A 79 1.28 18.36 -9.79
C ALA A 79 1.33 19.20 -8.51
N ALA A 80 0.23 19.85 -8.19
CA ALA A 80 0.07 20.43 -6.86
C ALA A 80 0.10 19.29 -5.81
N VAL A 81 0.75 19.53 -4.68
CA VAL A 81 0.81 18.54 -3.59
C VAL A 81 0.05 19.09 -2.39
N VAL A 82 -0.87 18.28 -1.86
CA VAL A 82 -1.58 18.59 -0.62
C VAL A 82 -1.38 17.44 0.36
N GLU A 83 -0.83 17.77 1.51
CA GLU A 83 -0.70 16.84 2.62
C GLU A 83 -1.96 16.82 3.47
N PHE A 84 -2.29 15.67 4.01
CA PHE A 84 -3.40 15.51 4.96
C PHE A 84 -3.03 14.58 6.10
N ASP A 85 -3.56 14.85 7.30
CA ASP A 85 -3.29 14.04 8.47
C ASP A 85 -4.20 12.80 8.48
N MET A 86 -3.60 11.63 8.69
CA MET A 86 -4.34 10.38 8.86
C MET A 86 -5.05 10.36 10.21
N PRO A 87 -6.36 10.07 10.25
CA PRO A 87 -7.08 9.98 11.52
C PRO A 87 -6.59 8.82 12.37
N ILE A 88 -6.59 9.01 13.69
CA ILE A 88 -6.25 7.97 14.65
C ILE A 88 -7.39 6.94 14.69
N ARG A 89 -7.03 5.66 14.76
CA ARG A 89 -7.99 4.57 14.93
C ARG A 89 -8.50 4.53 16.37
N ASP A 90 -9.81 4.33 16.55
CA ASP A 90 -10.40 4.16 17.85
C ASP A 90 -10.19 2.71 18.32
N GLU A 91 -9.27 2.51 19.26
CA GLU A 91 -8.90 1.18 19.75
C GLU A 91 -9.95 0.56 20.67
N THR A 92 -10.95 1.32 21.13
CA THR A 92 -12.03 0.82 21.98
C THR A 92 -13.05 -0.02 21.22
N LEU A 93 -13.10 0.11 19.89
CA LEU A 93 -14.06 -0.57 19.03
C LEU A 93 -13.57 -1.97 18.58
N PRO A 94 -14.49 -2.91 18.33
CA PRO A 94 -14.18 -4.16 17.65
C PRO A 94 -13.44 -3.92 16.32
N TYR A 95 -12.52 -4.81 15.97
CA TYR A 95 -11.59 -4.60 14.84
C TYR A 95 -12.28 -4.22 13.52
N ALA A 96 -13.35 -4.95 13.15
CA ALA A 96 -14.04 -4.69 11.88
C ALA A 96 -14.71 -3.31 11.86
N GLU A 97 -15.37 -2.93 12.96
CA GLU A 97 -16.02 -1.63 13.11
C GLU A 97 -14.99 -0.49 13.15
N ARG A 98 -13.90 -0.67 13.90
CA ARG A 98 -12.76 0.26 13.97
C ARG A 98 -12.20 0.57 12.59
N VAL A 99 -11.99 -0.46 11.76
CA VAL A 99 -11.48 -0.31 10.39
C VAL A 99 -12.51 0.40 9.51
N SER A 100 -13.80 0.04 9.62
CA SER A 100 -14.85 0.68 8.82
C SER A 100 -14.95 2.17 9.12
N ARG A 101 -15.09 2.55 10.40
CA ARG A 101 -15.16 3.96 10.80
C ARG A 101 -13.90 4.76 10.43
N TRP A 102 -12.74 4.11 10.50
CA TRP A 102 -11.49 4.72 10.09
C TRP A 102 -11.46 5.01 8.58
N HIS A 103 -11.97 4.08 7.75
CA HIS A 103 -12.12 4.31 6.30
C HIS A 103 -13.10 5.45 6.00
N ASP A 104 -14.23 5.54 6.71
CA ASP A 104 -15.21 6.60 6.53
C ASP A 104 -14.62 7.98 6.85
N ARG A 105 -13.84 8.07 7.94
CA ARG A 105 -13.13 9.31 8.30
C ARG A 105 -12.09 9.72 7.26
N ILE A 106 -11.34 8.77 6.69
CA ILE A 106 -10.38 9.07 5.63
C ILE A 106 -11.09 9.52 4.36
N ALA A 107 -12.19 8.87 3.98
CA ALA A 107 -12.98 9.29 2.82
C ALA A 107 -13.51 10.72 2.97
N ALA A 108 -13.99 11.10 4.15
CA ALA A 108 -14.40 12.46 4.45
C ALA A 108 -13.24 13.48 4.33
N ILE A 109 -12.03 13.11 4.81
CA ILE A 109 -10.83 13.93 4.66
C ILE A 109 -10.48 14.10 3.18
N TRP A 110 -10.51 13.01 2.39
CA TRP A 110 -10.23 13.09 0.94
C TRP A 110 -11.25 13.99 0.24
N ALA A 111 -12.54 13.81 0.48
CA ALA A 111 -13.58 14.64 -0.10
C ALA A 111 -13.37 16.14 0.22
N GLY A 112 -13.12 16.46 1.49
CA GLY A 112 -12.85 17.83 1.92
C GLY A 112 -11.59 18.42 1.29
N THR A 113 -10.51 17.63 1.19
CA THR A 113 -9.24 18.05 0.57
C THR A 113 -9.42 18.33 -0.92
N ILE A 114 -10.11 17.43 -1.64
CA ILE A 114 -10.39 17.60 -3.07
C ILE A 114 -11.27 18.85 -3.30
N ALA A 115 -12.32 19.01 -2.50
CA ALA A 115 -13.22 20.16 -2.59
C ALA A 115 -12.50 21.49 -2.33
N ALA A 116 -11.57 21.52 -1.37
CA ALA A 116 -10.77 22.71 -1.06
C ALA A 116 -9.75 23.03 -2.15
N ALA A 117 -9.05 22.00 -2.67
CA ALA A 117 -8.02 22.16 -3.69
C ALA A 117 -8.57 22.50 -5.08
N ARG A 118 -9.82 22.13 -5.39
CA ARG A 118 -10.49 22.38 -6.69
C ARG A 118 -9.61 22.01 -7.90
N PRO A 119 -9.09 20.78 -7.99
CA PRO A 119 -8.17 20.38 -9.06
C PRO A 119 -8.85 20.47 -10.43
N GLN A 120 -8.08 20.89 -11.44
CA GLN A 120 -8.58 21.00 -12.83
C GLN A 120 -8.30 19.72 -13.65
N GLY A 121 -7.98 18.60 -12.98
CA GLY A 121 -7.66 17.32 -13.58
C GLY A 121 -7.62 16.21 -12.54
N PRO A 122 -6.97 15.06 -12.87
CA PRO A 122 -6.95 13.91 -12.00
C PRO A 122 -6.28 14.16 -10.65
N VAL A 123 -6.86 13.56 -9.60
CA VAL A 123 -6.30 13.53 -8.25
C VAL A 123 -5.61 12.19 -8.04
N ALA A 124 -4.37 12.17 -7.61
CA ALA A 124 -3.60 10.96 -7.39
C ALA A 124 -3.29 10.71 -5.92
N LEU A 125 -3.29 9.43 -5.55
CA LEU A 125 -2.74 8.91 -4.30
C LEU A 125 -1.63 7.91 -4.64
N LEU A 126 -0.46 8.09 -4.00
CA LEU A 126 0.68 7.19 -4.14
C LEU A 126 0.56 6.06 -3.10
N VAL A 127 0.34 4.84 -3.60
CA VAL A 127 0.05 3.66 -2.80
C VAL A 127 1.29 2.76 -2.73
N TRP A 128 1.69 2.35 -1.52
CA TRP A 128 2.80 1.43 -1.32
C TRP A 128 2.52 0.07 -1.96
N GLY A 129 3.53 -0.46 -2.67
CA GLY A 129 3.39 -1.69 -3.42
C GLY A 129 2.36 -1.53 -4.53
N ASP A 130 1.25 -2.22 -4.40
CA ASP A 130 0.13 -2.26 -5.33
C ASP A 130 -1.20 -1.96 -4.63
N PRO A 131 -2.10 -1.15 -5.21
CA PRO A 131 -3.39 -0.81 -4.61
C PRO A 131 -4.33 -2.01 -4.38
N GLY A 132 -4.13 -3.11 -5.10
CA GLY A 132 -4.94 -4.33 -4.98
C GLY A 132 -4.49 -5.29 -3.89
N LEU A 133 -3.28 -5.14 -3.31
CA LEU A 133 -2.72 -6.11 -2.36
C LEU A 133 -2.58 -5.54 -0.95
N TYR A 134 -3.44 -5.98 -0.02
CA TYR A 134 -3.43 -5.59 1.41
C TYR A 134 -3.36 -4.08 1.66
N ASP A 135 -3.92 -3.29 0.77
CA ASP A 135 -4.11 -1.86 0.90
C ASP A 135 -5.58 -1.49 1.11
N SER A 136 -5.84 -0.31 1.65
CA SER A 136 -7.19 0.17 1.97
C SER A 136 -7.72 1.22 1.00
N THR A 137 -6.90 1.78 0.12
CA THR A 137 -7.27 2.94 -0.70
C THR A 137 -8.45 2.68 -1.63
N LEU A 138 -8.53 1.48 -2.23
CA LEU A 138 -9.70 1.07 -3.03
C LEU A 138 -11.01 1.06 -2.21
N ARG A 139 -10.94 0.53 -0.97
CA ARG A 139 -12.10 0.49 -0.06
C ARG A 139 -12.50 1.86 0.44
N ILE A 140 -11.54 2.77 0.60
CA ILE A 140 -11.77 4.16 0.98
C ILE A 140 -12.36 4.93 -0.20
N ALA A 141 -11.82 4.77 -1.40
CA ALA A 141 -12.33 5.39 -2.61
C ALA A 141 -13.81 5.04 -2.88
N ALA A 142 -14.20 3.79 -2.60
CA ALA A 142 -15.59 3.34 -2.73
C ALA A 142 -16.57 3.99 -1.73
N ARG A 143 -16.09 4.77 -0.77
CA ARG A 143 -16.92 5.52 0.20
C ARG A 143 -17.10 7.00 -0.16
N LEU A 144 -16.45 7.45 -1.21
CA LEU A 144 -16.61 8.84 -1.66
C LEU A 144 -17.99 9.04 -2.30
N ASP A 145 -18.60 10.16 -1.97
CA ASP A 145 -19.85 10.61 -2.58
C ASP A 145 -19.69 12.08 -3.03
N PRO A 146 -19.86 12.41 -4.31
CA PRO A 146 -20.14 11.47 -5.42
C PRO A 146 -18.99 10.49 -5.68
N ALA A 147 -19.34 9.28 -6.16
CA ALA A 147 -18.34 8.27 -6.48
C ALA A 147 -17.37 8.77 -7.57
N PRO A 148 -16.04 8.69 -7.39
CA PRO A 148 -15.10 9.15 -8.39
C PRO A 148 -15.00 8.19 -9.57
N ARG A 149 -14.61 8.72 -10.74
CA ARG A 149 -14.08 7.87 -11.80
C ARG A 149 -12.70 7.36 -11.37
N LEU A 150 -12.62 6.06 -11.07
CA LEU A 150 -11.42 5.46 -10.51
C LEU A 150 -10.49 4.92 -11.61
N ARG A 151 -9.21 5.26 -11.53
CA ARG A 151 -8.11 4.60 -12.27
C ARG A 151 -7.16 3.97 -11.28
N VAL A 152 -6.77 2.72 -11.52
CA VAL A 152 -5.77 2.01 -10.73
C VAL A 152 -4.58 1.72 -11.63
N VAL A 153 -3.38 2.13 -11.18
CA VAL A 153 -2.12 1.82 -11.83
C VAL A 153 -1.37 0.81 -10.98
N PRO A 154 -1.04 -0.38 -11.51
CA PRO A 154 -0.40 -1.44 -10.75
C PRO A 154 1.04 -1.07 -10.35
N GLY A 155 1.50 -1.67 -9.24
CA GLY A 155 2.85 -1.49 -8.73
C GLY A 155 3.53 -2.80 -8.34
N ILE A 156 4.85 -2.78 -8.19
CA ILE A 156 5.63 -3.92 -7.71
C ILE A 156 5.35 -4.11 -6.21
N THR A 157 4.83 -5.27 -5.84
CA THR A 157 4.50 -5.56 -4.44
C THR A 157 5.73 -5.98 -3.63
N ALA A 158 5.62 -5.93 -2.30
CA ALA A 158 6.67 -6.43 -1.41
C ALA A 158 6.98 -7.93 -1.65
N LEU A 159 6.02 -8.72 -2.15
CA LEU A 159 6.23 -10.15 -2.42
C LEU A 159 7.17 -10.37 -3.60
N GLN A 160 7.02 -9.60 -4.70
CA GLN A 160 7.95 -9.65 -5.82
C GLN A 160 9.33 -9.12 -5.42
N ALA A 161 9.38 -8.03 -4.65
CA ALA A 161 10.66 -7.49 -4.16
C ALA A 161 11.38 -8.48 -3.22
N LEU A 162 10.64 -9.20 -2.36
CA LEU A 162 11.19 -10.24 -1.49
C LEU A 162 11.83 -11.37 -2.29
N THR A 163 11.08 -11.92 -3.25
CA THR A 163 11.57 -13.07 -4.05
C THR A 163 12.74 -12.68 -4.93
N ALA A 164 12.73 -11.47 -5.49
CA ALA A 164 13.87 -10.95 -6.26
C ALA A 164 15.11 -10.76 -5.37
N ALA A 165 14.96 -10.19 -4.17
CA ALA A 165 16.06 -9.96 -3.24
C ALA A 165 16.72 -11.26 -2.74
N HIS A 166 15.93 -12.34 -2.62
CA HIS A 166 16.44 -13.67 -2.25
C HIS A 166 16.79 -14.57 -3.44
N ALA A 167 16.57 -14.10 -4.68
CA ALA A 167 16.76 -14.88 -5.92
C ALA A 167 16.03 -16.24 -5.90
N ILE A 168 14.77 -16.24 -5.45
CA ILE A 168 13.94 -17.45 -5.36
C ILE A 168 12.63 -17.30 -6.14
N PRO A 169 12.06 -18.40 -6.65
CA PRO A 169 10.71 -18.37 -7.22
C PRO A 169 9.66 -18.17 -6.09
N PHE A 170 8.58 -17.46 -6.40
CA PHE A 170 7.48 -17.25 -5.43
C PHE A 170 6.73 -18.55 -5.12
N ASN A 171 6.54 -19.43 -6.10
CA ASN A 171 5.87 -20.71 -5.99
C ASN A 171 6.79 -21.86 -6.40
N ARG A 172 6.47 -23.08 -5.97
CA ARG A 172 7.02 -24.30 -6.57
C ARG A 172 6.38 -24.56 -7.92
N VAL A 173 7.01 -25.41 -8.74
CA VAL A 173 6.41 -25.85 -10.00
C VAL A 173 5.03 -26.44 -9.70
N ASN A 174 4.00 -25.89 -10.32
CA ASN A 174 2.59 -26.26 -10.12
C ASN A 174 2.09 -26.15 -8.65
N GLY A 175 2.86 -25.52 -7.75
CA GLY A 175 2.50 -25.35 -6.35
C GLY A 175 1.66 -24.11 -6.09
N ALA A 176 0.64 -24.22 -5.26
CA ALA A 176 -0.15 -23.10 -4.79
C ALA A 176 0.60 -22.27 -3.73
N VAL A 177 0.32 -20.97 -3.68
CA VAL A 177 0.81 -20.08 -2.63
C VAL A 177 -0.37 -19.49 -1.87
N THR A 178 -0.37 -19.66 -0.56
CA THR A 178 -1.32 -18.98 0.33
C THR A 178 -0.75 -17.65 0.75
N VAL A 179 -1.41 -16.55 0.38
CA VAL A 179 -1.05 -15.19 0.85
C VAL A 179 -1.95 -14.85 2.04
N THR A 180 -1.34 -14.48 3.18
CA THR A 180 -2.06 -14.25 4.43
C THR A 180 -1.44 -13.11 5.24
N THR A 181 -2.02 -12.80 6.40
CA THR A 181 -1.49 -11.81 7.35
C THR A 181 -0.89 -12.49 8.58
N GLY A 182 0.05 -11.82 9.26
CA GLY A 182 0.61 -12.32 10.52
C GLY A 182 -0.47 -12.64 11.55
N ARG A 183 -1.55 -11.81 11.65
CA ARG A 183 -2.67 -12.09 12.55
C ARG A 183 -3.33 -13.43 12.24
N ARG A 184 -3.66 -13.70 10.98
CA ARG A 184 -4.29 -14.98 10.62
C ARG A 184 -3.37 -16.17 10.88
N LEU A 185 -2.07 -16.01 10.59
CA LEU A 185 -1.08 -17.05 10.88
C LEU A 185 -0.98 -17.31 12.40
N ARG A 186 -1.02 -16.28 13.23
CA ARG A 186 -1.01 -16.42 14.69
C ARG A 186 -2.29 -17.07 15.22
N ASP A 187 -3.45 -16.64 14.72
CA ASP A 187 -4.75 -17.06 15.27
C ASP A 187 -5.18 -18.44 14.78
N HIS A 188 -4.69 -18.91 13.62
CA HIS A 188 -5.10 -20.17 12.99
C HIS A 188 -3.94 -21.13 12.66
N GLY A 189 -2.69 -20.73 12.91
CA GLY A 189 -1.53 -21.57 12.58
C GLY A 189 -1.26 -21.69 11.08
N TRP A 190 -0.56 -22.75 10.70
CA TRP A 190 -0.23 -23.04 9.31
C TRP A 190 -1.51 -23.35 8.50
N PRO A 191 -1.73 -22.71 7.34
CA PRO A 191 -2.92 -22.99 6.53
C PRO A 191 -2.93 -24.43 6.03
N GLU A 192 -4.07 -25.08 6.18
CA GLU A 192 -4.25 -26.47 5.75
C GLU A 192 -3.94 -26.64 4.25
N GLY A 193 -3.20 -27.68 3.92
CA GLY A 193 -2.81 -27.99 2.55
C GLY A 193 -1.79 -27.05 1.92
N ALA A 194 -1.35 -26.00 2.62
CA ALA A 194 -0.40 -25.05 2.05
C ALA A 194 1.03 -25.60 2.06
N GLU A 195 1.72 -25.51 0.91
CA GLU A 195 3.16 -25.78 0.80
C GLU A 195 3.99 -24.51 0.91
N THR A 196 3.45 -23.40 0.44
CA THR A 196 4.10 -22.07 0.46
C THR A 196 3.13 -21.04 1.04
N VAL A 197 3.58 -20.29 2.03
CA VAL A 197 2.79 -19.26 2.69
C VAL A 197 3.56 -17.94 2.67
N ALA A 198 2.99 -16.95 2.03
CA ALA A 198 3.50 -15.58 2.03
C ALA A 198 2.74 -14.76 3.08
N VAL A 199 3.48 -14.12 3.98
CA VAL A 199 2.91 -13.40 5.12
C VAL A 199 3.25 -11.94 5.06
N MET A 200 2.21 -11.10 5.15
CA MET A 200 2.28 -9.66 5.17
C MET A 200 1.66 -9.11 6.46
N LEU A 201 1.97 -7.84 6.77
CA LEU A 201 1.37 -7.14 7.92
C LEU A 201 1.54 -7.89 9.24
N ASP A 202 2.71 -8.45 9.49
CA ASP A 202 3.02 -9.16 10.72
C ASP A 202 3.80 -8.29 11.70
N GLY A 203 3.07 -7.66 12.63
CA GLY A 203 3.66 -6.85 13.69
C GLY A 203 4.39 -7.63 14.77
N GLU A 204 4.14 -8.94 14.90
CA GLU A 204 4.49 -9.74 16.09
C GLU A 204 5.41 -10.92 15.81
N CYS A 205 5.90 -11.09 14.57
CA CYS A 205 6.71 -12.25 14.17
C CYS A 205 5.98 -13.57 14.42
N SER A 206 4.77 -13.70 13.87
CA SER A 206 3.86 -14.84 14.10
C SER A 206 4.46 -16.19 13.69
N PHE A 207 5.48 -16.21 12.83
CA PHE A 207 6.26 -17.41 12.51
C PHE A 207 6.88 -18.10 13.74
N ARG A 208 7.05 -17.39 14.87
CA ARG A 208 7.58 -17.95 16.14
C ARG A 208 6.67 -18.99 16.77
N GLN A 209 5.39 -18.98 16.41
CA GLN A 209 4.40 -19.93 16.94
C GLN A 209 4.31 -21.21 16.10
N LEU A 210 5.00 -21.25 14.96
CA LEU A 210 5.03 -22.42 14.10
C LEU A 210 6.07 -23.43 14.58
N PRO A 211 5.85 -24.74 14.37
CA PRO A 211 6.89 -25.72 14.56
C PRO A 211 8.04 -25.40 13.61
N GLY A 212 9.24 -25.17 14.17
CA GLY A 212 10.39 -24.71 13.37
C GLY A 212 10.92 -25.74 12.39
N ASP A 213 10.70 -27.02 12.67
CA ASP A 213 11.24 -28.14 11.89
C ASP A 213 10.56 -28.27 10.52
N GLY A 214 11.34 -28.52 9.48
CA GLY A 214 10.87 -28.71 8.12
C GLY A 214 10.21 -27.48 7.47
N LEU A 215 10.44 -26.28 8.01
CA LEU A 215 10.07 -25.01 7.42
C LEU A 215 11.31 -24.19 7.09
N THR A 216 11.34 -23.63 5.89
CA THR A 216 12.32 -22.61 5.50
C THR A 216 11.63 -21.26 5.42
N ILE A 217 12.29 -20.20 5.94
CA ILE A 217 11.82 -18.84 5.90
C ILE A 217 12.74 -17.98 5.04
N TRP A 218 12.17 -17.08 4.25
CA TRP A 218 12.82 -15.95 3.59
C TRP A 218 12.13 -14.67 4.07
N TRP A 219 12.84 -13.88 4.84
CA TRP A 219 12.33 -12.63 5.43
C TRP A 219 13.09 -11.44 4.85
N GLY A 220 12.37 -10.33 4.64
CA GLY A 220 12.97 -9.08 4.22
C GLY A 220 12.25 -7.88 4.78
N ALA A 221 13.03 -6.89 5.20
CA ALA A 221 12.56 -5.57 5.62
C ALA A 221 13.11 -4.49 4.71
N TYR A 222 12.35 -3.40 4.53
CA TYR A 222 12.68 -2.25 3.67
C TYR A 222 13.12 -2.67 2.26
N LEU A 223 12.43 -3.65 1.70
CA LEU A 223 12.77 -4.27 0.43
C LEU A 223 12.93 -3.24 -0.70
N GLY A 224 14.07 -3.32 -1.41
CA GLY A 224 14.43 -2.40 -2.46
C GLY A 224 14.97 -1.04 -2.00
N MET A 225 14.93 -0.74 -0.71
CA MET A 225 15.44 0.52 -0.14
C MET A 225 16.92 0.37 0.26
N PRO A 226 17.69 1.48 0.41
CA PRO A 226 19.10 1.42 0.81
C PRO A 226 19.35 0.69 2.15
N GLN A 227 18.40 0.74 3.08
CA GLN A 227 18.45 0.08 4.38
C GLN A 227 17.90 -1.34 4.38
N GLN A 228 17.75 -1.98 3.21
CA GLN A 228 17.24 -3.35 3.10
C GLN A 228 17.99 -4.33 4.01
N VAL A 229 17.22 -5.15 4.72
CA VAL A 229 17.74 -6.23 5.56
C VAL A 229 17.09 -7.54 5.14
N LEU A 230 17.89 -8.58 4.96
CA LEU A 230 17.45 -9.91 4.53
C LEU A 230 17.92 -10.99 5.51
N ALA A 231 17.10 -12.01 5.71
CA ALA A 231 17.48 -13.23 6.38
C ALA A 231 16.72 -14.42 5.81
N SER A 232 17.40 -15.55 5.64
CA SER A 232 16.77 -16.79 5.17
C SER A 232 17.46 -18.02 5.75
N GLY A 233 16.74 -19.14 5.77
CA GLY A 233 17.23 -20.43 6.23
C GLY A 233 16.15 -21.26 6.93
N PRO A 234 16.50 -22.42 7.51
CA PRO A 234 15.58 -23.21 8.33
C PRO A 234 14.99 -22.35 9.45
N LEU A 235 13.65 -22.41 9.62
CA LEU A 235 12.94 -21.54 10.57
C LEU A 235 13.45 -21.72 12.01
N ALA A 236 13.72 -22.95 12.43
CA ALA A 236 14.24 -23.29 13.76
C ALA A 236 15.50 -22.50 14.15
N GLY A 237 16.44 -22.32 13.20
CA GLY A 237 17.69 -21.59 13.45
C GLY A 237 17.60 -20.08 13.09
N THR A 238 16.73 -19.71 12.17
CA THR A 238 16.70 -18.35 11.60
C THR A 238 15.70 -17.45 12.31
N GLY A 239 14.64 -17.99 12.90
CA GLY A 239 13.56 -17.22 13.49
C GLY A 239 14.03 -16.24 14.58
N ALA A 240 14.87 -16.68 15.52
CA ALA A 240 15.39 -15.82 16.57
C ALA A 240 16.28 -14.68 16.01
N ARG A 241 17.07 -14.98 14.97
CA ARG A 241 17.89 -13.97 14.26
C ARG A 241 17.03 -12.92 13.60
N ILE A 242 15.93 -13.31 12.95
CA ILE A 242 15.00 -12.36 12.33
C ILE A 242 14.41 -11.42 13.38
N VAL A 243 13.98 -11.94 14.52
CA VAL A 243 13.45 -11.11 15.62
C VAL A 243 14.47 -10.07 16.07
N ALA A 244 15.75 -10.44 16.24
CA ALA A 244 16.81 -9.52 16.62
C ALA A 244 17.04 -8.44 15.55
N LEU A 245 17.20 -8.83 14.27
CA LEU A 245 17.38 -7.90 13.15
C LEU A 245 16.19 -6.93 13.01
N ARG A 246 14.96 -7.43 13.18
CA ARG A 246 13.74 -6.62 13.14
C ARG A 246 13.69 -5.59 14.25
N THR A 247 14.07 -5.99 15.47
CA THR A 247 14.11 -5.10 16.63
C THR A 247 15.15 -3.99 16.43
N GLU A 248 16.35 -4.33 15.98
CA GLU A 248 17.40 -3.37 15.68
C GLU A 248 17.00 -2.40 14.57
N ALA A 249 16.47 -2.91 13.47
CA ALA A 249 16.04 -2.10 12.35
C ALA A 249 14.92 -1.12 12.73
N ARG A 250 13.94 -1.56 13.53
CA ARG A 250 12.88 -0.70 14.04
C ARG A 250 13.40 0.37 15.01
N ALA A 251 14.33 0.03 15.86
CA ALA A 251 14.96 1.00 16.78
C ALA A 251 15.74 2.07 16.02
N ARG A 252 16.43 1.68 14.93
CA ARG A 252 17.22 2.59 14.10
C ARG A 252 16.39 3.53 13.25
N HIS A 253 15.26 3.06 12.69
CA HIS A 253 14.46 3.78 11.70
C HIS A 253 13.07 4.21 12.21
N GLY A 254 12.72 3.95 13.48
CA GLY A 254 11.43 4.33 14.08
C GLY A 254 10.22 3.52 13.59
N TRP A 255 10.30 2.87 12.44
CA TRP A 255 9.25 2.04 11.82
C TRP A 255 9.86 0.83 11.12
N ILE A 256 9.03 -0.12 10.71
CA ILE A 256 9.46 -1.24 9.87
C ILE A 256 8.34 -1.65 8.92
N MET A 257 8.71 -1.94 7.67
CA MET A 257 7.89 -2.65 6.70
C MET A 257 8.62 -3.93 6.33
N ASP A 258 8.05 -5.05 6.70
CA ASP A 258 8.62 -6.36 6.45
C ASP A 258 7.56 -7.36 5.98
N CYS A 259 8.00 -8.37 5.28
CA CYS A 259 7.21 -9.52 4.89
C CYS A 259 8.11 -10.75 4.81
N TYR A 260 7.51 -11.93 4.71
CA TYR A 260 8.26 -13.16 4.57
C TYR A 260 7.51 -14.23 3.80
N LEU A 261 8.27 -15.16 3.24
CA LEU A 261 7.81 -16.39 2.63
C LEU A 261 8.23 -17.55 3.52
N LEU A 262 7.30 -18.45 3.79
CA LEU A 262 7.56 -19.74 4.45
C LEU A 262 7.29 -20.85 3.46
N ARG A 263 8.12 -21.88 3.50
CA ARG A 263 7.94 -23.05 2.64
C ARG A 263 8.22 -24.32 3.42
N SER A 264 7.27 -25.27 3.34
CA SER A 264 7.45 -26.61 3.93
C SER A 264 8.40 -27.47 3.09
N GLU A 265 9.09 -28.41 3.69
CA GLU A 265 9.83 -29.44 2.94
C GLU A 265 8.89 -30.29 2.09
N PRO A 266 9.37 -30.82 0.94
CA PRO A 266 8.57 -31.73 0.12
C PRO A 266 8.10 -32.92 0.92
N GLY A 267 6.80 -33.28 0.78
CA GLY A 267 6.20 -34.44 1.48
C GLY A 267 5.69 -34.18 2.89
N ARG A 268 5.99 -33.00 3.47
CA ARG A 268 5.40 -32.55 4.72
C ARG A 268 4.13 -31.73 4.43
N ILE A 269 3.02 -32.40 4.14
CA ILE A 269 1.71 -31.78 4.32
C ILE A 269 1.56 -31.64 5.84
N ALA A 270 1.65 -30.42 6.36
CA ALA A 270 1.51 -30.19 7.78
C ALA A 270 0.16 -30.78 8.22
N ALA A 271 0.22 -31.82 9.04
CA ALA A 271 -0.94 -32.28 9.78
C ALA A 271 -1.52 -31.07 10.52
N GLY A 272 -2.76 -30.72 10.24
CA GLY A 272 -3.44 -29.61 10.91
C GLY A 272 -3.27 -29.80 12.41
N ASN A 273 -2.95 -28.70 13.12
CA ASN A 273 -2.99 -28.69 14.56
C ASN A 273 -4.41 -29.09 15.00
N ALA A 274 -4.60 -30.37 15.35
CA ALA A 274 -5.71 -30.73 16.19
C ALA A 274 -5.52 -29.95 17.50
N ALA A 275 -6.40 -29.01 17.78
CA ALA A 275 -6.46 -28.35 19.07
C ALA A 275 -6.50 -29.43 20.15
N PRO A 276 -5.74 -29.30 21.25
CA PRO A 276 -5.93 -30.17 22.38
C PRO A 276 -7.36 -29.98 22.90
N ALA A 277 -8.05 -31.09 23.11
CA ALA A 277 -9.40 -31.19 23.64
C ALA A 277 -9.51 -30.58 25.05
#